data_e9288c51731df7356674b238dea3b776
#
_entry.id   e9288c51731df7356674b238dea3b776
#
_cell.length_a   1.000
_cell.length_b   1.000
_cell.length_c   1.000
_cell.angle_alpha   90.00
_cell.angle_beta   90.00
_cell.angle_gamma   90.00
#
_symmetry.space_group_name_H-M   'P 1'
#
loop_
_entity.id
_entity.type
_entity.pdbx_description
1 polymer ?
#
loop_
_entity_poly.entity_id
_entity_poly.type
_entity_poly.pdbx_seq_one_letter_code
_entity_poly.pdbx_strand_id
1 'polypeptide(L)'
;MREEKLNEQKARLKGAKKLAQKAQTRQSARTRLAFLAAAVLILEIEIYIAICVKGGFVRHFAGDVLAVILLYALARAIFSTPPSNLPLKIFAFAAALELAQYFGAVRILGIENKILKVMIGGTFDFADLLCYAVGCILAGAYEKFESKNQ
;
A
#
# COMPACT_ATOMS: atom_id res chain seq x y z
N MET A 1 -28.45 -37.38 -29.40
CA MET A 1 -29.03 -37.23 -28.03
C MET A 1 -28.00 -37.14 -26.91
N ARG A 2 -26.99 -38.04 -26.81
CA ARG A 2 -25.95 -37.99 -25.73
C ARG A 2 -24.91 -36.87 -25.96
N GLU A 3 -24.48 -36.66 -27.19
CA GLU A 3 -23.53 -35.59 -27.56
C GLU A 3 -24.15 -34.19 -27.45
N GLU A 4 -25.41 -34.06 -27.79
CA GLU A 4 -26.15 -32.81 -27.69
C GLU A 4 -26.27 -32.33 -26.23
N LYS A 5 -26.62 -33.23 -25.33
CA LYS A 5 -26.61 -32.95 -23.84
C LYS A 5 -25.22 -32.58 -23.35
N LEU A 6 -24.16 -33.21 -23.85
CA LEU A 6 -22.78 -32.90 -23.49
C LEU A 6 -22.35 -31.51 -23.94
N ASN A 7 -22.74 -31.13 -25.13
CA ASN A 7 -22.46 -29.81 -25.70
C ASN A 7 -23.20 -28.70 -24.97
N GLU A 8 -24.46 -28.96 -24.60
CA GLU A 8 -25.25 -28.03 -23.80
C GLU A 8 -24.64 -27.84 -22.41
N GLN A 9 -24.20 -28.92 -21.77
CA GLN A 9 -23.52 -28.88 -20.46
C GLN A 9 -22.18 -28.11 -20.53
N LYS A 10 -21.40 -28.31 -21.59
CA LYS A 10 -20.16 -27.54 -21.83
C LYS A 10 -20.44 -26.06 -22.04
N ALA A 11 -21.50 -25.70 -22.77
CA ALA A 11 -21.89 -24.31 -22.97
C ALA A 11 -22.31 -23.62 -21.67
N ARG A 12 -23.12 -24.31 -20.84
CA ARG A 12 -23.53 -23.85 -19.50
C ARG A 12 -22.32 -23.62 -18.59
N LEU A 13 -21.36 -24.56 -18.58
CA LEU A 13 -20.12 -24.44 -17.81
C LEU A 13 -19.25 -23.26 -18.26
N LYS A 14 -19.13 -23.03 -19.58
CA LYS A 14 -18.44 -21.86 -20.12
C LYS A 14 -19.12 -20.55 -19.73
N GLY A 15 -20.45 -20.52 -19.76
CA GLY A 15 -21.25 -19.37 -19.33
C GLY A 15 -21.03 -19.06 -17.84
N ALA A 16 -21.13 -20.07 -17.00
CA ALA A 16 -20.91 -19.94 -15.55
C ALA A 16 -19.50 -19.45 -15.21
N LYS A 17 -18.46 -19.98 -15.87
CA LYS A 17 -17.07 -19.51 -15.72
C LYS A 17 -16.90 -18.04 -16.12
N LYS A 18 -17.51 -17.60 -17.24
CA LYS A 18 -17.47 -16.18 -17.66
C LYS A 18 -18.15 -15.25 -16.65
N LEU A 19 -19.29 -15.67 -16.10
CA LEU A 19 -20.02 -14.90 -15.10
C LEU A 19 -19.21 -14.79 -13.80
N ALA A 20 -18.62 -15.88 -13.32
CA ALA A 20 -17.76 -15.91 -12.14
C ALA A 20 -16.54 -15.00 -12.33
N GLN A 21 -15.86 -15.09 -13.48
CA GLN A 21 -14.72 -14.25 -13.82
C GLN A 21 -15.10 -12.76 -13.84
N LYS A 22 -16.25 -12.41 -14.42
CA LYS A 22 -16.76 -11.02 -14.47
C LYS A 22 -17.09 -10.50 -13.06
N ALA A 23 -17.66 -11.33 -12.20
CA ALA A 23 -17.96 -10.98 -10.81
C ALA A 23 -16.66 -10.74 -10.03
N GLN A 24 -15.67 -11.62 -10.16
CA GLN A 24 -14.36 -11.49 -9.51
C GLN A 24 -13.62 -10.22 -9.97
N THR A 25 -13.65 -9.90 -11.27
CA THR A 25 -13.06 -8.67 -11.80
C THR A 25 -13.73 -7.41 -11.21
N ARG A 26 -15.07 -7.42 -11.09
CA ARG A 26 -15.81 -6.30 -10.48
C ARG A 26 -15.51 -6.13 -9.01
N GLN A 27 -15.39 -7.22 -8.26
CA GLN A 27 -15.04 -7.17 -6.84
C GLN A 27 -13.62 -6.64 -6.65
N SER A 28 -12.65 -7.11 -7.44
CA SER A 28 -11.29 -6.58 -7.45
C SER A 28 -11.24 -5.08 -7.75
N ALA A 29 -12.00 -4.59 -8.73
CA ALA A 29 -12.06 -3.17 -9.07
C ALA A 29 -12.64 -2.32 -7.93
N ARG A 30 -13.69 -2.79 -7.24
CA ARG A 30 -14.27 -2.10 -6.08
C ARG A 30 -13.29 -2.01 -4.92
N THR A 31 -12.59 -3.10 -4.62
CA THR A 31 -11.57 -3.14 -3.58
C THR A 31 -10.44 -2.16 -3.87
N ARG A 32 -9.94 -2.13 -5.11
CA ARG A 32 -8.90 -1.19 -5.53
C ARG A 32 -9.36 0.27 -5.42
N LEU A 33 -10.60 0.58 -5.80
CA LEU A 33 -11.16 1.92 -5.67
C LEU A 33 -11.30 2.33 -4.20
N ALA A 34 -11.69 1.42 -3.32
CA ALA A 34 -11.74 1.67 -1.88
C ALA A 34 -10.35 1.97 -1.30
N PHE A 35 -9.31 1.23 -1.69
CA PHE A 35 -7.94 1.52 -1.29
C PHE A 35 -7.42 2.85 -1.86
N LEU A 36 -7.80 3.20 -3.09
CA LEU A 36 -7.46 4.50 -3.66
C LEU A 36 -8.12 5.64 -2.88
N ALA A 37 -9.40 5.50 -2.54
CA ALA A 37 -10.11 6.49 -1.72
C ALA A 37 -9.48 6.60 -0.32
N ALA A 38 -9.12 5.48 0.30
CA ALA A 38 -8.40 5.48 1.58
C ALA A 38 -7.03 6.17 1.47
N ALA A 39 -6.28 5.93 0.39
CA ALA A 39 -5.00 6.59 0.14
C ALA A 39 -5.15 8.11 0.00
N VAL A 40 -6.16 8.57 -0.73
CA VAL A 40 -6.46 10.01 -0.85
C VAL A 40 -6.79 10.62 0.51
N LEU A 41 -7.64 9.96 1.29
CA LEU A 41 -8.02 10.42 2.62
C LEU A 41 -6.81 10.51 3.57
N ILE A 42 -5.94 9.51 3.56
CA ILE A 42 -4.71 9.50 4.38
C ILE A 42 -3.79 10.64 3.95
N LEU A 43 -3.63 10.86 2.65
CA LEU A 43 -2.82 11.95 2.12
C LEU A 43 -3.37 13.33 2.54
N GLU A 44 -4.68 13.52 2.53
CA GLU A 44 -5.32 14.74 3.04
C GLU A 44 -5.04 14.95 4.53
N ILE A 45 -5.11 13.88 5.33
CA ILE A 45 -4.78 13.94 6.76
C ILE A 45 -3.31 14.29 6.96
N GLU A 46 -2.38 13.70 6.20
CA GLU A 46 -0.95 14.03 6.27
C GLU A 46 -0.67 15.49 5.92
N ILE A 47 -1.29 16.01 4.86
CA ILE A 47 -1.17 17.42 4.47
C ILE A 47 -1.73 18.32 5.59
N TYR A 48 -2.87 17.97 6.16
CA TYR A 48 -3.46 18.71 7.28
C TYR A 48 -2.51 18.73 8.49
N ILE A 49 -1.95 17.58 8.87
CA ILE A 49 -0.97 17.48 9.97
C ILE A 49 0.26 18.33 9.65
N ALA A 50 0.76 18.28 8.42
CA ALA A 50 1.92 19.04 8.00
C ALA A 50 1.74 20.57 8.11
N ILE A 51 0.54 21.06 7.84
CA ILE A 51 0.22 22.50 7.83
C ILE A 51 -0.23 22.99 9.21
N CYS A 52 -1.09 22.22 9.89
CA CYS A 52 -1.79 22.70 11.09
C CYS A 52 -1.11 22.32 12.39
N VAL A 53 -0.37 21.19 12.41
CA VAL A 53 0.31 20.74 13.63
C VAL A 53 1.72 21.35 13.67
N LYS A 54 1.89 22.39 14.48
CA LYS A 54 3.17 23.09 14.67
C LYS A 54 4.08 22.26 15.58
N GLY A 55 4.93 21.42 14.98
CA GLY A 55 6.03 20.75 15.67
C GLY A 55 5.61 19.73 16.75
N GLY A 56 6.56 18.90 17.16
CA GLY A 56 6.38 17.96 18.24
C GLY A 56 6.42 16.51 17.81
N PHE A 57 6.63 15.66 18.79
CA PHE A 57 6.71 14.20 18.70
C PHE A 57 5.53 13.58 17.92
N VAL A 58 4.31 14.06 18.19
CA VAL A 58 3.08 13.55 17.55
C VAL A 58 3.10 13.72 16.03
N ARG A 59 3.63 14.85 15.54
CA ARG A 59 3.71 15.12 14.09
C ARG A 59 4.62 14.14 13.37
N HIS A 60 5.81 13.90 13.92
CA HIS A 60 6.76 12.94 13.34
C HIS A 60 6.20 11.52 13.41
N PHE A 61 5.81 11.05 14.58
CA PHE A 61 5.28 9.70 14.75
C PHE A 61 4.04 9.40 13.92
N ALA A 62 3.07 10.31 13.92
CA ALA A 62 1.84 10.11 13.16
C ALA A 62 2.11 10.11 11.64
N GLY A 63 2.97 11.03 11.17
CA GLY A 63 3.34 11.12 9.76
C GLY A 63 3.99 9.83 9.26
N ASP A 64 4.97 9.30 9.96
CA ASP A 64 5.70 8.10 9.54
C ASP A 64 4.84 6.84 9.54
N VAL A 65 3.97 6.68 10.55
CA VAL A 65 3.00 5.57 10.57
C VAL A 65 2.01 5.70 9.42
N LEU A 66 1.49 6.91 9.19
CA LEU A 66 0.54 7.17 8.10
C LEU A 66 1.18 6.99 6.72
N ALA A 67 2.44 7.40 6.54
CA ALA A 67 3.18 7.20 5.29
C ALA A 67 3.28 5.72 4.91
N VAL A 68 3.54 4.83 5.86
CA VAL A 68 3.54 3.38 5.62
C VAL A 68 2.15 2.87 5.23
N ILE A 69 1.11 3.32 5.94
CA ILE A 69 -0.28 2.92 5.63
C ILE A 69 -0.70 3.47 4.27
N LEU A 70 -0.27 4.68 3.92
CA LEU A 70 -0.48 5.29 2.60
C LEU A 70 0.18 4.45 1.50
N LEU A 71 1.46 4.09 1.66
CA LEU A 71 2.17 3.22 0.72
C LEU A 71 1.48 1.87 0.55
N TYR A 72 0.99 1.28 1.65
CA TYR A 72 0.22 0.05 1.61
C TYR A 72 -1.09 0.22 0.82
N ALA A 73 -1.85 1.27 1.10
CA ALA A 73 -3.10 1.55 0.39
C ALA A 73 -2.87 1.81 -1.11
N LEU A 74 -1.82 2.56 -1.47
CA LEU A 74 -1.44 2.79 -2.86
C LEU A 74 -1.03 1.49 -3.56
N ALA A 75 -0.22 0.65 -2.93
CA ALA A 75 0.16 -0.64 -3.50
C ALA A 75 -1.07 -1.53 -3.74
N ARG A 76 -2.02 -1.59 -2.79
CA ARG A 76 -3.28 -2.32 -2.92
C ARG A 76 -4.21 -1.74 -3.99
N ALA A 77 -4.15 -0.44 -4.24
CA ALA A 77 -4.89 0.21 -5.32
C ALA A 77 -4.29 -0.09 -6.70
N ILE A 78 -2.96 -0.14 -6.80
CA ILE A 78 -2.24 -0.34 -8.07
C ILE A 78 -2.25 -1.82 -8.47
N PHE A 79 -1.87 -2.72 -7.57
CA PHE A 79 -1.74 -4.13 -7.86
C PHE A 79 -3.08 -4.87 -7.74
N SER A 80 -3.52 -5.52 -8.82
CA SER A 80 -4.72 -6.36 -8.81
C SER A 80 -4.55 -7.59 -7.90
N THR A 81 -3.33 -8.13 -7.84
CA THR A 81 -2.90 -9.18 -6.93
C THR A 81 -1.70 -8.65 -6.15
N PRO A 82 -1.90 -8.17 -4.93
CA PRO A 82 -0.78 -7.67 -4.13
C PRO A 82 0.22 -8.79 -3.85
N PRO A 83 1.51 -8.47 -3.87
CA PRO A 83 2.54 -9.46 -3.56
C PRO A 83 2.40 -9.97 -2.13
N SER A 84 2.72 -11.25 -1.92
CA SER A 84 2.74 -11.84 -0.57
C SER A 84 3.65 -11.04 0.36
N ASN A 85 3.26 -10.90 1.62
CA ASN A 85 3.98 -10.15 2.65
C ASN A 85 4.23 -8.68 2.24
N LEU A 86 3.23 -8.03 1.64
CA LEU A 86 3.33 -6.64 1.20
C LEU A 86 3.78 -5.69 2.33
N PRO A 87 3.26 -5.77 3.57
CA PRO A 87 3.70 -4.92 4.66
C PRO A 87 5.20 -5.04 4.94
N LEU A 88 5.75 -6.25 4.93
CA LEU A 88 7.19 -6.47 5.13
C LEU A 88 8.05 -5.85 4.02
N LYS A 89 7.58 -5.90 2.77
CA LYS A 89 8.26 -5.28 1.64
C LYS A 89 8.25 -3.75 1.73
N ILE A 90 7.14 -3.18 2.21
CA ILE A 90 7.05 -1.74 2.47
C ILE A 90 7.98 -1.34 3.61
N PHE A 91 8.05 -2.12 4.68
CA PHE A 91 9.01 -1.89 5.77
C PHE A 91 10.45 -1.92 5.26
N ALA A 92 10.81 -2.94 4.47
CA ALA A 92 12.17 -3.05 3.90
C ALA A 92 12.49 -1.85 2.99
N PHE A 93 11.53 -1.37 2.21
CA PHE A 93 11.69 -0.20 1.37
C PHE A 93 11.88 1.08 2.21
N ALA A 94 11.04 1.30 3.23
CA ALA A 94 11.15 2.45 4.12
C ALA A 94 12.48 2.45 4.90
N ALA A 95 12.88 1.28 5.43
CA ALA A 95 14.16 1.13 6.11
C ALA A 95 15.36 1.36 5.16
N ALA A 96 15.25 0.96 3.90
CA ALA A 96 16.29 1.22 2.91
C ALA A 96 16.42 2.72 2.60
N LEU A 97 15.31 3.46 2.55
CA LEU A 97 15.33 4.91 2.41
C LEU A 97 16.01 5.58 3.62
N GLU A 98 15.70 5.12 4.83
CA GLU A 98 16.29 5.64 6.06
C GLU A 98 17.81 5.38 6.12
N LEU A 99 18.24 4.19 5.72
CA LEU A 99 19.67 3.90 5.57
C LEU A 99 20.33 4.75 4.49
N ALA A 100 19.66 5.02 3.38
CA ALA A 100 20.17 5.92 2.35
C ALA A 100 20.35 7.34 2.88
N GLN A 101 19.46 7.82 3.74
CA GLN A 101 19.60 9.11 4.44
C GLN A 101 20.82 9.09 5.38
N TYR A 102 21.00 8.03 6.14
CA TYR A 102 22.17 7.84 7.03
C TYR A 102 23.50 7.98 6.26
N PHE A 103 23.60 7.35 5.10
CA PHE A 103 24.77 7.42 4.24
C PHE A 103 24.88 8.72 3.42
N GLY A 104 23.95 9.65 3.57
CA GLY A 104 23.95 10.91 2.82
C GLY A 104 23.76 10.73 1.31
N ALA A 105 22.92 9.80 0.92
CA ALA A 105 22.70 9.42 -0.48
C ALA A 105 22.38 10.62 -1.39
N VAL A 106 21.67 11.64 -0.88
CA VAL A 106 21.40 12.89 -1.60
C VAL A 106 22.68 13.59 -2.05
N ARG A 107 23.71 13.62 -1.18
CA ARG A 107 25.00 14.25 -1.48
C ARG A 107 25.82 13.37 -2.42
N ILE A 108 25.84 12.06 -2.19
CA ILE A 108 26.60 11.09 -2.99
C ILE A 108 26.07 11.01 -4.41
N LEU A 109 24.75 11.02 -4.57
CA LEU A 109 24.08 10.91 -5.88
C LEU A 109 23.93 12.25 -6.61
N GLY A 110 24.36 13.38 -6.00
CA GLY A 110 24.24 14.71 -6.60
C GLY A 110 22.79 15.10 -6.92
N ILE A 111 21.83 14.68 -6.08
CA ILE A 111 20.42 14.94 -6.34
C ILE A 111 20.12 16.42 -6.15
N GLU A 112 19.78 17.12 -7.24
CA GLU A 112 19.43 18.55 -7.21
C GLU A 112 17.92 18.80 -7.07
N ASN A 113 17.09 17.80 -7.36
CA ASN A 113 15.63 17.93 -7.29
C ASN A 113 15.17 18.20 -5.86
N LYS A 114 14.47 19.34 -5.66
CA LYS A 114 14.00 19.79 -4.33
C LYS A 114 13.08 18.78 -3.65
N ILE A 115 12.21 18.10 -4.40
CA ILE A 115 11.28 17.12 -3.87
C ILE A 115 12.06 15.90 -3.37
N LEU A 116 12.99 15.38 -4.17
CA LEU A 116 13.84 14.25 -3.78
C LEU A 116 14.76 14.61 -2.61
N LYS A 117 15.26 15.85 -2.55
CA LYS A 117 16.02 16.33 -1.38
C LYS A 117 15.20 16.31 -0.11
N VAL A 118 13.92 16.66 -0.16
CA VAL A 118 13.03 16.64 1.00
C VAL A 118 12.69 15.18 1.40
N MET A 119 12.46 14.31 0.42
CA MET A 119 12.11 12.91 0.69
C MET A 119 13.29 12.06 1.17
N ILE A 120 14.50 12.30 0.63
CA ILE A 120 15.70 11.49 0.93
C ILE A 120 16.71 12.27 1.79
N GLY A 121 16.53 13.57 1.96
CA GLY A 121 17.49 14.49 2.61
C GLY A 121 17.26 14.69 4.10
N GLY A 122 16.39 13.92 4.73
CA GLY A 122 16.18 13.92 6.17
C GLY A 122 17.44 13.46 6.94
N THR A 123 17.42 13.60 8.24
CA THR A 123 18.38 13.00 9.15
C THR A 123 17.86 11.64 9.59
N PHE A 124 18.71 10.64 9.56
CA PHE A 124 18.39 9.31 10.08
C PHE A 124 17.88 9.44 11.54
N ASP A 125 16.70 8.87 11.79
CA ASP A 125 16.16 8.73 13.14
C ASP A 125 15.72 7.28 13.38
N PHE A 126 16.24 6.69 14.44
CA PHE A 126 15.83 5.33 14.83
C PHE A 126 14.34 5.26 15.24
N ALA A 127 13.76 6.38 15.67
CA ALA A 127 12.35 6.48 16.00
C ALA A 127 11.46 6.28 14.77
N ASP A 128 11.91 6.73 13.60
CA ASP A 128 11.17 6.57 12.34
C ASP A 128 11.05 5.09 11.95
N LEU A 129 12.12 4.31 12.15
CA LEU A 129 12.07 2.86 11.96
C LEU A 129 11.04 2.15 12.86
N LEU A 130 10.88 2.62 14.10
CA LEU A 130 9.84 2.09 15.00
C LEU A 130 8.45 2.46 14.52
N CYS A 131 8.26 3.68 14.01
CA CYS A 131 6.99 4.12 13.41
C CYS A 131 6.64 3.29 12.18
N TYR A 132 7.61 3.03 11.30
CA TYR A 132 7.42 2.17 10.14
C TYR A 132 7.04 0.74 10.54
N ALA A 133 7.67 0.21 11.59
CA ALA A 133 7.32 -1.11 12.12
C ALA A 133 5.87 -1.15 12.62
N VAL A 134 5.43 -0.14 13.36
CA VAL A 134 4.03 -0.02 13.84
C VAL A 134 3.06 0.05 12.65
N GLY A 135 3.32 0.90 11.66
CA GLY A 135 2.50 1.00 10.44
C GLY A 135 2.40 -0.33 9.70
N CYS A 136 3.51 -1.07 9.58
CA CYS A 136 3.55 -2.38 8.95
C CYS A 136 2.82 -3.46 9.75
N ILE A 137 2.86 -3.42 11.08
CA ILE A 137 2.09 -4.32 11.94
C ILE A 137 0.58 -4.09 11.75
N LEU A 138 0.15 -2.83 11.71
CA LEU A 138 -1.25 -2.48 11.45
C LEU A 138 -1.72 -2.97 10.08
N ALA A 139 -0.92 -2.74 9.03
CA ALA A 139 -1.21 -3.21 7.68
C ALA A 139 -1.25 -4.76 7.61
N GLY A 140 -0.32 -5.44 8.28
CA GLY A 140 -0.29 -6.90 8.34
C GLY A 140 -1.45 -7.50 9.13
N ALA A 141 -1.88 -6.83 10.21
CA ALA A 141 -3.07 -7.22 10.95
C ALA A 141 -4.33 -7.10 10.09
N TYR A 142 -4.42 -6.05 9.28
CA TYR A 142 -5.50 -5.87 8.32
C TYR A 142 -5.51 -6.99 7.26
N GLU A 143 -4.37 -7.36 6.66
CA GLU A 143 -4.28 -8.46 5.70
C GLU A 143 -4.76 -9.79 6.31
N LYS A 144 -4.35 -10.06 7.54
CA LYS A 144 -4.75 -11.27 8.25
C LYS A 144 -6.25 -11.31 8.55
N PHE A 145 -6.84 -10.15 8.87
CA PHE A 145 -8.28 -10.03 9.08
C PHE A 145 -9.05 -10.21 7.77
N GLU A 146 -8.60 -9.58 6.68
CA GLU A 146 -9.21 -9.73 5.35
C GLU A 146 -9.19 -11.18 4.88
N SER A 147 -8.05 -11.88 5.05
CA SER A 147 -7.89 -13.29 4.68
C SER A 147 -8.79 -14.26 5.45
N LYS A 148 -9.22 -13.91 6.67
CA LYS A 148 -10.15 -14.74 7.44
C LYS A 148 -11.61 -14.59 7.01
N ASN A 149 -11.95 -13.50 6.32
CA ASN A 149 -13.30 -13.17 5.91
C ASN A 149 -13.59 -13.46 4.42
N GLN A 150 -12.62 -14.03 3.71
CA GLN A 150 -12.74 -14.52 2.33
C GLN A 150 -12.85 -16.04 2.29
#